data_dc9bf6d9c6366fca08d07105cb2e03ee
#
_entry.id   dc9bf6d9c6366fca08d07105cb2e03ee
#
_cell.length_a   1.000
_cell.length_b   1.000
_cell.length_c   1.000
_cell.angle_alpha   90.00
_cell.angle_beta   90.00
_cell.angle_gamma   90.00
#
_symmetry.space_group_name_H-M   'P 1'
#
loop_
_entity.id
_entity.type
_entity.pdbx_description
1 polymer ?
#
loop_
_entity_poly.entity_id
_entity_poly.type
_entity_poly.pdbx_seq_one_letter_code
_entity_poly.pdbx_strand_id
1 'polypeptide(L)'
;MSEGKEVKKPSARELAAFCEKVLDDHKAENIIRFDMEGLEWAQADCYIVCTGISAPHIGALAERVVREVRSEYALRPSAVDGDPQSKWIIADFGNVMIHVLTTEARERYQLEELWNDAPKEDCVRRLDEEHRRHEAEKE
;
A
#
# COMPACT_ATOMS: atom_id res chain seq x y z
N MET A 1 -20.81 -14.97 21.72
CA MET A 1 -20.63 -14.51 21.36
C MET A 1 -19.74 -14.13 20.92
N SER A 2 -19.44 -14.32 20.32
CA SER A 2 -18.56 -13.96 19.97
C SER A 2 -18.39 -12.91 20.02
N GLU A 3 -18.96 -12.85 20.20
CA GLU A 3 -18.84 -12.04 20.34
C GLU A 3 -18.06 -11.30 20.58
N GLY A 4 -17.85 -11.17 20.78
CA GLY A 4 -16.97 -10.30 21.27
C GLY A 4 -15.83 -9.86 20.45
N LYS A 5 -15.80 -10.22 19.28
CA LYS A 5 -14.70 -9.78 18.50
C LYS A 5 -15.11 -8.71 17.57
N GLU A 6 -15.27 -7.56 18.14
CA GLU A 6 -15.29 -6.40 17.31
C GLU A 6 -13.90 -6.26 16.74
N VAL A 7 -13.78 -6.46 15.45
CA VAL A 7 -12.54 -6.18 14.77
C VAL A 7 -12.38 -4.68 14.80
N LYS A 8 -11.45 -4.22 15.59
CA LYS A 8 -11.20 -2.82 15.71
C LYS A 8 -10.70 -2.28 14.39
N LYS A 9 -11.35 -1.25 13.90
CA LYS A 9 -10.96 -0.62 12.65
C LYS A 9 -9.53 -0.08 12.80
N PRO A 10 -8.60 -0.44 11.90
CA PRO A 10 -7.22 0.03 12.03
C PRO A 10 -7.12 1.52 11.72
N SER A 11 -6.13 2.17 12.32
CA SER A 11 -5.80 3.53 11.91
C SER A 11 -5.21 3.50 10.51
N ALA A 12 -5.13 4.65 9.87
CA ALA A 12 -4.52 4.73 8.55
C ALA A 12 -3.08 4.22 8.57
N ARG A 13 -2.32 4.56 9.60
CA ARG A 13 -0.93 4.12 9.70
C ARG A 13 -0.81 2.61 9.90
N GLU A 14 -1.68 2.03 10.71
CA GLU A 14 -1.70 0.58 10.91
C GLU A 14 -2.04 -0.15 9.62
N LEU A 15 -3.06 0.33 8.93
CA LEU A 15 -3.48 -0.29 7.67
C LEU A 15 -2.41 -0.11 6.60
N ALA A 16 -1.81 1.06 6.51
CA ALA A 16 -0.73 1.31 5.56
C ALA A 16 0.45 0.37 5.80
N ALA A 17 0.87 0.24 7.07
CA ALA A 17 1.98 -0.65 7.42
C ALA A 17 1.69 -2.09 7.04
N PHE A 18 0.47 -2.55 7.29
CA PHE A 18 0.06 -3.90 6.92
C PHE A 18 0.13 -4.10 5.40
N CYS A 19 -0.41 -3.15 4.65
CA CYS A 19 -0.42 -3.23 3.18
C CYS A 19 1.00 -3.20 2.61
N GLU A 20 1.87 -2.37 3.18
CA GLU A 20 3.27 -2.30 2.75
C GLU A 20 3.97 -3.63 2.90
N LYS A 21 3.71 -4.31 4.02
CA LYS A 21 4.30 -5.61 4.26
C LYS A 21 3.78 -6.65 3.27
N VAL A 22 2.48 -6.66 3.01
CA VAL A 22 1.89 -7.57 2.02
C VAL A 22 2.52 -7.35 0.66
N LEU A 23 2.64 -6.08 0.24
CA LEU A 23 3.24 -5.74 -1.04
C LEU A 23 4.70 -6.18 -1.13
N ASP A 24 5.46 -5.96 -0.07
CA ASP A 24 6.86 -6.36 -0.01
C ASP A 24 7.00 -7.89 -0.07
N ASP A 25 6.16 -8.61 0.67
CA ASP A 25 6.16 -10.07 0.68
C ASP A 25 5.88 -10.66 -0.70
N HIS A 26 5.15 -9.93 -1.54
CA HIS A 26 4.80 -10.37 -2.87
C HIS A 26 5.59 -9.66 -3.98
N LYS A 27 6.76 -9.16 -3.62
CA LYS A 27 7.77 -8.67 -4.56
C LYS A 27 7.43 -7.35 -5.23
N ALA A 28 6.56 -6.55 -4.65
CA ALA A 28 6.38 -5.20 -5.14
C ALA A 28 7.69 -4.43 -4.95
N GLU A 29 7.99 -3.56 -5.89
CA GLU A 29 9.23 -2.78 -5.86
C GLU A 29 8.93 -1.32 -5.57
N ASN A 30 9.91 -0.65 -5.01
CA ASN A 30 9.90 0.81 -4.85
C ASN A 30 8.62 1.29 -4.15
N ILE A 31 8.33 0.72 -2.98
CA ILE A 31 7.14 1.02 -2.19
C ILE A 31 7.37 2.31 -1.43
N ILE A 32 6.59 3.34 -1.74
CA ILE A 32 6.72 4.66 -1.10
C ILE A 32 5.39 4.99 -0.45
N ARG A 33 5.43 5.43 0.80
CA ARG A 33 4.26 5.92 1.50
C ARG A 33 4.29 7.45 1.51
N PHE A 34 3.16 8.06 1.20
CA PHE A 34 2.96 9.51 1.34
C PHE A 34 1.99 9.75 2.47
N ASP A 35 2.39 10.58 3.42
CA ASP A 35 1.54 10.99 4.53
C ASP A 35 0.74 12.21 4.08
N MET A 36 -0.56 12.01 3.95
CA MET A 36 -1.46 13.04 3.43
C MET A 36 -2.26 13.74 4.51
N GLU A 37 -2.03 13.43 5.77
CA GLU A 37 -2.76 14.08 6.85
C GLU A 37 -2.52 15.59 6.81
N GLY A 38 -3.59 16.34 6.94
CA GLY A 38 -3.51 17.79 6.93
C GLY A 38 -3.55 18.42 5.55
N LEU A 39 -3.52 17.62 4.49
CA LEU A 39 -3.63 18.14 3.12
C LEU A 39 -5.09 18.06 2.70
N GLU A 40 -5.73 19.21 2.56
CA GLU A 40 -7.16 19.28 2.30
C GLU A 40 -7.58 18.65 0.99
N TRP A 41 -6.70 18.67 -0.01
CA TRP A 41 -7.01 18.11 -1.32
C TRP A 41 -6.87 16.59 -1.37
N ALA A 42 -6.27 15.97 -0.36
CA ALA A 42 -6.04 14.54 -0.39
C ALA A 42 -7.31 13.76 -0.08
N GLN A 43 -7.48 12.62 -0.74
CA GLN A 43 -8.66 11.78 -0.57
C GLN A 43 -8.51 10.74 0.53
N ALA A 44 -7.30 10.55 1.02
CA ALA A 44 -7.00 9.58 2.07
C ALA A 44 -5.87 10.12 2.94
N ASP A 45 -5.72 9.56 4.13
CA ASP A 45 -4.66 9.98 5.05
C ASP A 45 -3.29 9.45 4.64
N CYS A 46 -3.24 8.31 3.95
CA CYS A 46 -2.00 7.74 3.44
C CYS A 46 -2.19 7.28 2.01
N TYR A 47 -1.23 7.61 1.16
CA TYR A 47 -1.15 7.04 -0.18
C TYR A 47 0.07 6.13 -0.23
N ILE A 48 -0.08 4.97 -0.82
CA ILE A 48 1.03 4.04 -1.05
C ILE A 48 1.19 3.90 -2.57
N VAL A 49 2.40 4.05 -3.05
CA VAL A 49 2.72 3.83 -4.47
C VAL A 49 3.75 2.72 -4.56
N CYS A 50 3.51 1.75 -5.40
CA CYS A 50 4.47 0.68 -5.61
C CYS A 50 4.47 0.26 -7.07
N THR A 51 5.47 -0.54 -7.43
CA THR A 51 5.68 -0.98 -8.80
C THR A 51 5.65 -2.51 -8.88
N GLY A 52 4.95 -3.01 -9.90
CA GLY A 52 5.02 -4.41 -10.27
C GLY A 52 5.79 -4.56 -11.57
N ILE A 53 6.38 -5.73 -11.77
CA ILE A 53 7.26 -5.97 -12.92
C ILE A 53 6.52 -6.23 -14.23
N SER A 54 5.21 -6.45 -14.15
CA SER A 54 4.40 -6.77 -15.32
C SER A 54 2.93 -6.48 -15.04
N ALA A 55 2.11 -6.44 -16.08
CA ALA A 55 0.67 -6.27 -15.91
C ALA A 55 0.06 -7.38 -15.05
N PRO A 56 0.37 -8.67 -15.27
CA PRO A 56 -0.14 -9.70 -14.36
C PRO A 56 0.33 -9.52 -12.92
N HIS A 57 1.54 -9.04 -12.71
CA HIS A 57 2.07 -8.83 -11.37
C HIS A 57 1.31 -7.74 -10.63
N ILE A 58 1.00 -6.61 -11.30
CA ILE A 58 0.24 -5.56 -10.62
C ILE A 58 -1.17 -6.03 -10.26
N GLY A 59 -1.78 -6.84 -11.13
CA GLY A 59 -3.08 -7.43 -10.82
C GLY A 59 -3.02 -8.34 -9.61
N ALA A 60 -1.98 -9.17 -9.54
CA ALA A 60 -1.79 -10.08 -8.40
C ALA A 60 -1.53 -9.31 -7.10
N LEU A 61 -0.74 -8.23 -7.18
CA LEU A 61 -0.45 -7.41 -6.01
C LEU A 61 -1.72 -6.77 -5.45
N ALA A 62 -2.53 -6.16 -6.32
CA ALA A 62 -3.77 -5.53 -5.90
C ALA A 62 -4.73 -6.55 -5.29
N GLU A 63 -4.88 -7.71 -5.94
CA GLU A 63 -5.75 -8.76 -5.43
C GLU A 63 -5.28 -9.27 -4.08
N ARG A 64 -3.99 -9.46 -3.92
CA ARG A 64 -3.44 -9.97 -2.67
C ARG A 64 -3.67 -8.98 -1.52
N VAL A 65 -3.46 -7.71 -1.75
CA VAL A 65 -3.71 -6.69 -0.73
C VAL A 65 -5.18 -6.71 -0.30
N VAL A 66 -6.09 -6.73 -1.28
CA VAL A 66 -7.52 -6.74 -0.97
C VAL A 66 -7.88 -7.97 -0.15
N ARG A 67 -7.35 -9.13 -0.53
CA ARG A 67 -7.62 -10.39 0.18
C ARG A 67 -7.07 -10.38 1.59
N GLU A 68 -5.82 -9.96 1.76
CA GLU A 68 -5.17 -9.98 3.07
C GLU A 68 -5.79 -8.96 4.03
N VAL A 69 -6.16 -7.79 3.54
CA VAL A 69 -6.83 -6.79 4.36
C VAL A 69 -8.18 -7.31 4.84
N ARG A 70 -8.90 -7.98 3.96
CA ARG A 70 -10.18 -8.57 4.32
C ARG A 70 -10.00 -9.65 5.39
N SER A 71 -8.98 -10.47 5.24
CA SER A 71 -8.69 -11.55 6.18
C SER A 71 -8.30 -11.01 7.55
N GLU A 72 -7.45 -9.99 7.58
CA GLU A 72 -6.90 -9.46 8.83
C GLU A 72 -7.87 -8.51 9.55
N TYR A 73 -8.56 -7.65 8.81
CA TYR A 73 -9.34 -6.57 9.39
C TYR A 73 -10.82 -6.62 9.06
N ALA A 74 -11.25 -7.61 8.30
CA ALA A 74 -12.64 -7.70 7.81
C ALA A 74 -13.06 -6.44 7.06
N LEU A 75 -12.11 -5.79 6.38
CA LEU A 75 -12.35 -4.58 5.59
C LEU A 75 -12.36 -4.89 4.12
N ARG A 76 -13.22 -4.22 3.39
CA ARG A 76 -13.26 -4.27 1.93
C ARG A 76 -12.93 -2.89 1.39
N PRO A 77 -12.29 -2.83 0.21
CA PRO A 77 -12.07 -1.52 -0.40
C PRO A 77 -13.41 -0.91 -0.78
N SER A 78 -13.51 0.41 -0.65
CA SER A 78 -14.68 1.14 -1.13
C SER A 78 -14.72 1.17 -2.66
N ALA A 79 -13.55 1.09 -3.30
CA ALA A 79 -13.45 1.03 -4.74
C ALA A 79 -12.12 0.42 -5.15
N VAL A 80 -12.13 -0.27 -6.28
CA VAL A 80 -10.89 -0.71 -6.95
C VAL A 80 -11.03 -0.23 -8.40
N ASP A 81 -10.15 0.66 -8.80
CA ASP A 81 -10.17 1.25 -10.13
C ASP A 81 -8.99 0.77 -10.95
N GLY A 82 -9.19 0.70 -12.25
CA GLY A 82 -8.16 0.25 -13.16
C GLY A 82 -8.13 -1.26 -13.27
N ASP A 83 -7.23 -1.74 -14.11
CA ASP A 83 -7.04 -3.17 -14.33
C ASP A 83 -5.60 -3.39 -14.81
N PRO A 84 -5.16 -4.66 -14.96
CA PRO A 84 -3.80 -4.92 -15.43
C PRO A 84 -3.46 -4.31 -16.77
N GLN A 85 -4.44 -4.21 -17.67
CA GLN A 85 -4.20 -3.65 -19.00
C GLN A 85 -3.95 -2.14 -18.97
N SER A 86 -4.55 -1.44 -18.00
CA SER A 86 -4.30 -0.02 -17.85
C SER A 86 -2.94 0.28 -17.24
N LYS A 87 -2.29 -0.75 -16.69
CA LYS A 87 -0.97 -0.67 -16.05
C LYS A 87 -0.96 0.15 -14.77
N TRP A 88 -2.12 0.45 -14.24
CA TRP A 88 -2.28 1.22 -13.00
C TRP A 88 -3.57 0.78 -12.33
N ILE A 89 -3.46 0.24 -11.12
CA ILE A 89 -4.60 -0.19 -10.32
C ILE A 89 -4.59 0.59 -9.02
N ILE A 90 -5.76 1.06 -8.61
CA ILE A 90 -5.92 1.81 -7.36
C ILE A 90 -6.88 1.03 -6.46
N ALA A 91 -6.44 0.71 -5.24
CA ALA A 91 -7.31 0.12 -4.23
C ALA A 91 -7.55 1.18 -3.15
N ASP A 92 -8.80 1.58 -2.99
CA ASP A 92 -9.20 2.66 -2.09
C ASP A 92 -9.90 2.08 -0.87
N PHE A 93 -9.27 2.18 0.30
CA PHE A 93 -9.84 1.72 1.57
C PHE A 93 -10.41 2.87 2.40
N GLY A 94 -10.49 4.05 1.84
CA GLY A 94 -11.01 5.23 2.54
C GLY A 94 -9.90 6.04 3.19
N ASN A 95 -9.24 5.48 4.19
CA ASN A 95 -8.14 6.17 4.86
C ASN A 95 -6.76 5.83 4.27
N VAL A 96 -6.67 4.80 3.45
CA VAL A 96 -5.44 4.43 2.74
C VAL A 96 -5.80 4.15 1.29
N MET A 97 -5.04 4.72 0.38
CA MET A 97 -5.23 4.50 -1.04
C MET A 97 -3.94 3.93 -1.60
N ILE A 98 -4.02 2.80 -2.28
CA ILE A 98 -2.85 2.09 -2.78
C ILE A 98 -2.83 2.16 -4.30
N HIS A 99 -1.72 2.65 -4.84
CA HIS A 99 -1.49 2.77 -6.28
C HIS A 99 -0.44 1.74 -6.69
N VAL A 100 -0.84 0.83 -7.56
CA VAL A 100 0.05 -0.23 -8.06
C VAL A 100 0.23 -0.01 -9.55
N LEU A 101 1.46 0.27 -9.97
CA LEU A 101 1.75 0.62 -11.36
C LEU A 101 2.88 -0.23 -11.90
N THR A 102 2.90 -0.40 -13.23
CA THR A 102 4.09 -0.93 -13.87
C THR A 102 5.17 0.16 -13.87
N THR A 103 6.41 -0.22 -14.12
CA THR A 103 7.52 0.73 -14.19
C THR A 103 7.24 1.82 -15.21
N GLU A 104 6.75 1.43 -16.40
CA GLU A 104 6.39 2.39 -17.45
C GLU A 104 5.37 3.41 -17.00
N ALA A 105 4.29 2.92 -16.35
CA ALA A 105 3.23 3.81 -15.91
C ALA A 105 3.73 4.75 -14.83
N ARG A 106 4.57 4.24 -13.91
CA ARG A 106 5.10 5.07 -12.84
C ARG A 106 5.97 6.20 -13.37
N GLU A 107 6.81 5.91 -14.37
CA GLU A 107 7.63 6.92 -15.01
C GLU A 107 6.79 7.94 -15.77
N ARG A 108 5.75 7.46 -16.43
CA ARG A 108 4.89 8.31 -17.23
C ARG A 108 4.07 9.29 -16.38
N TYR A 109 3.49 8.82 -15.29
CA TYR A 109 2.56 9.63 -14.49
C TYR A 109 3.23 10.41 -13.38
N GLN A 110 4.40 9.98 -12.93
CA GLN A 110 5.22 10.71 -11.94
C GLN A 110 4.42 11.19 -10.73
N LEU A 111 3.72 10.27 -10.10
CA LEU A 111 2.88 10.59 -8.94
C LEU A 111 3.70 11.19 -7.80
N GLU A 112 4.96 10.80 -7.68
CA GLU A 112 5.83 11.29 -6.62
C GLU A 112 6.10 12.79 -6.74
N GLU A 113 6.15 13.31 -7.97
CA GLU A 113 6.26 14.75 -8.17
C GLU A 113 4.94 15.45 -7.90
N LEU A 114 3.85 14.82 -8.29
CA LEU A 114 2.52 15.38 -8.06
C LEU A 114 2.26 15.57 -6.57
N TRP A 115 2.75 14.67 -5.75
CA TRP A 115 2.54 14.67 -4.32
C TRP A 115 3.78 15.08 -3.52
N ASN A 116 4.65 15.89 -4.10
CA ASN A 116 5.91 16.22 -3.45
C ASN A 116 5.76 17.10 -2.21
N ASP A 117 4.57 17.68 -1.98
CA ASP A 117 4.30 18.43 -0.76
C ASP A 117 4.11 17.55 0.47
N ALA A 118 3.86 16.25 0.24
CA ALA A 118 3.60 15.33 1.34
C ALA A 118 4.89 14.69 1.83
N PRO A 119 5.04 14.50 3.15
CA PRO A 119 6.15 13.69 3.67
C PRO A 119 6.07 12.29 3.10
N LYS A 120 7.22 11.73 2.71
CA LYS A 120 7.24 10.40 2.12
C LYS A 120 8.28 9.53 2.81
N GLU A 121 8.06 8.23 2.77
CA GLU A 121 8.93 7.23 3.37
C GLU A 121 9.17 6.09 2.38
N ASP A 122 10.43 5.72 2.25
CA ASP A 122 10.82 4.55 1.45
C ASP A 122 10.57 3.30 2.29
N CYS A 123 9.47 2.61 2.00
CA CYS A 123 9.03 1.48 2.81
C CYS A 123 9.91 0.25 2.65
N VAL A 124 10.46 0.04 1.46
CA VAL A 124 11.35 -1.10 1.23
C VAL A 124 12.60 -0.98 2.10
N ARG A 125 13.18 0.21 2.13
CA ARG A 125 14.36 0.46 2.94
C ARG A 125 14.07 0.25 4.42
N ARG A 126 12.93 0.76 4.89
CA ARG A 126 12.53 0.61 6.29
C ARG A 126 12.33 -0.88 6.64
N LEU A 127 11.65 -1.62 5.77
CA LEU A 127 11.38 -3.04 6.02
C LEU A 127 12.68 -3.85 6.03
N ASP A 128 13.61 -3.52 5.15
CA ASP A 128 14.92 -4.17 5.14
C ASP A 128 15.69 -3.89 6.41
N GLU A 129 15.64 -2.67 6.92
CA GLU A 129 16.31 -2.31 8.17
C GLU A 129 15.70 -3.04 9.35
N GLU A 130 14.37 -3.15 9.40
CA GLU A 130 13.67 -3.88 10.44
C GLU A 130 14.06 -5.35 10.43
N HIS A 131 14.14 -5.93 9.24
CA HIS A 131 14.49 -7.33 9.09
C HIS A 131 15.92 -7.60 9.57
N ARG A 132 16.86 -6.76 9.20
CA ARG A 132 18.25 -6.88 9.64
C ARG A 132 18.38 -6.74 11.15
N ARG A 133 17.64 -5.81 11.73
CA ARG A 133 17.64 -5.61 13.17
C ARG A 133 17.12 -6.84 13.89
N HIS A 134 16.06 -7.43 13.37
CA HIS A 134 15.48 -8.63 13.95
C HIS A 134 16.45 -9.82 13.89
N GLU A 135 17.15 -9.98 12.80
CA GLU A 135 18.16 -11.03 12.68
C GLU A 135 19.31 -10.83 13.64
N ALA A 136 19.77 -9.59 13.82
CA ALA A 136 20.82 -9.27 14.77
C ALA A 136 20.43 -9.62 16.20
N GLU A 137 19.17 -9.41 16.56
CA GLU A 137 18.68 -9.72 17.90
C GLU A 137 18.60 -11.21 18.17
N LYS A 138 18.53 -12.03 17.13
CA LYS A 138 18.49 -13.48 17.30
C LYS A 138 19.85 -14.09 17.61
N GLU A 139 20.91 -13.35 17.46
CA GLU A 139 22.23 -13.80 17.81
C GLU A 139 22.59 -13.34 19.22
#